data_208e05d573a82c12bc989889dc946aed
#
_entry.id   208e05d573a82c12bc989889dc946aed
#
_cell.length_a   1.000
_cell.length_b   1.000
_cell.length_c   1.000
_cell.angle_alpha   90.00
_cell.angle_beta   90.00
_cell.angle_gamma   90.00
#
_symmetry.space_group_name_H-M   'P 1'
#
loop_
_entity.id
_entity.type
_entity.pdbx_description
1 polymer ?
#
loop_
_entity_poly.entity_id
_entity_poly.type
_entity_poly.pdbx_seq_one_letter_code
_entity_poly.pdbx_strand_id
1 'polypeptide(L)'
;MSLNLNQYLPSWLPALPQTMQIIVGLIVIVIMLHVILIGCAYSIMLERKLSSWMQDRVGPNRTGPFGLLQPIADGLKFLMKEEFVPAGADKVLFMIAPALLMVPAMITYTIVPWAGTLNFDTLPFGLAATLGLEGISVKMCGAVVSIGMIYLLAIASLGVYGVALGGWASNSKFSFLGGLRASAQMISYEIPMGLSLLCIILTAGNLDPYGIVVAQTGNGMWNIVQQPVAAIIFYTCMLAEANRAPFDLAEAESELVGGYHTEYSSMRFAMFFLGEYFHLITGAAFFSLLFLGGWSISPFGLWFDLPAEGSLLLIVAQFAVMMAKVVFMVAFAMAIRWTLPRFRFDQLMRLAWEGLIPTSLMVLLMTAAFVFMGWNSYIWIGSIGCIAVLYLISPLMPRQASPNHRIPMVGSRFSPMVDGTGSVSRHPIAMSDAAIPDPRQGPLSIH
;
A
#
# COMPACT_ATOMS: atom_id res chain seq x y z
N MET A 1 -11.17 37.54 -34.10
CA MET A 1 -12.16 37.98 -33.08
C MET A 1 -12.04 37.01 -31.94
N SER A 2 -11.21 37.32 -30.95
CA SER A 2 -10.96 36.45 -29.79
C SER A 2 -12.20 36.52 -28.89
N LEU A 3 -12.87 35.41 -28.69
CA LEU A 3 -13.97 35.25 -27.75
C LEU A 3 -13.41 35.37 -26.33
N ASN A 4 -13.67 36.47 -25.65
CA ASN A 4 -13.27 36.66 -24.26
C ASN A 4 -14.26 35.92 -23.36
N LEU A 5 -14.02 34.61 -23.17
CA LEU A 5 -14.88 33.69 -22.38
C LEU A 5 -15.11 34.17 -20.94
N ASN A 6 -14.22 35.01 -20.39
CA ASN A 6 -14.41 35.58 -19.06
C ASN A 6 -15.68 36.44 -18.93
N GLN A 7 -16.18 37.01 -20.04
CA GLN A 7 -17.41 37.82 -20.03
C GLN A 7 -18.69 36.96 -19.98
N TYR A 8 -18.60 35.68 -20.34
CA TYR A 8 -19.74 34.75 -20.39
C TYR A 8 -19.83 33.82 -19.22
N LEU A 9 -18.81 33.83 -18.31
CA LEU A 9 -18.83 33.01 -17.12
C LEU A 9 -19.82 33.61 -16.09
N PRO A 10 -20.76 32.80 -15.54
CA PRO A 10 -21.61 33.21 -14.46
C PRO A 10 -20.78 33.68 -13.27
N SER A 11 -21.25 34.68 -12.53
CA SER A 11 -20.54 35.28 -11.40
C SER A 11 -20.23 34.31 -10.23
N TRP A 12 -20.86 33.16 -10.22
CA TRP A 12 -20.61 32.09 -9.24
C TRP A 12 -19.50 31.10 -9.65
N LEU A 13 -19.01 31.18 -10.91
CA LEU A 13 -17.89 30.37 -11.37
C LEU A 13 -16.56 31.09 -11.09
N PRO A 14 -15.52 30.33 -10.70
CA PRO A 14 -14.17 30.89 -10.52
C PRO A 14 -13.60 31.43 -11.84
N ALA A 15 -12.51 32.20 -11.75
CA ALA A 15 -11.80 32.74 -12.91
C ALA A 15 -11.45 31.64 -13.94
N LEU A 16 -11.39 32.00 -15.23
CA LEU A 16 -11.21 31.05 -16.34
C LEU A 16 -10.07 30.02 -16.12
N PRO A 17 -8.86 30.37 -15.64
CA PRO A 17 -7.81 29.39 -15.37
C PRO A 17 -8.21 28.34 -14.32
N GLN A 18 -8.90 28.75 -13.26
CA GLN A 18 -9.38 27.83 -12.21
C GLN A 18 -10.52 26.95 -12.72
N THR A 19 -11.42 27.50 -13.51
CA THR A 19 -12.51 26.74 -14.16
C THR A 19 -11.94 25.68 -15.09
N MET A 20 -10.93 26.01 -15.90
CA MET A 20 -10.26 25.05 -16.77
C MET A 20 -9.52 23.97 -15.97
N GLN A 21 -8.88 24.32 -14.86
CA GLN A 21 -8.25 23.34 -13.97
C GLN A 21 -9.30 22.36 -13.40
N ILE A 22 -10.48 22.83 -13.01
CA ILE A 22 -11.57 21.97 -12.53
C ILE A 22 -12.08 21.03 -13.63
N ILE A 23 -12.32 21.57 -14.85
CA ILE A 23 -12.80 20.76 -15.98
C ILE A 23 -11.79 19.67 -16.35
N VAL A 24 -10.53 20.05 -16.51
CA VAL A 24 -9.46 19.09 -16.84
C VAL A 24 -9.29 18.08 -15.69
N GLY A 25 -9.36 18.54 -14.44
CA GLY A 25 -9.32 17.66 -13.27
C GLY A 25 -10.43 16.61 -13.29
N LEU A 26 -11.66 16.98 -13.59
CA LEU A 26 -12.79 16.04 -13.72
C LEU A 26 -12.57 15.03 -14.86
N ILE A 27 -12.06 15.49 -16.00
CA ILE A 27 -11.71 14.61 -17.14
C ILE A 27 -10.63 13.62 -16.71
N VAL A 28 -9.58 14.08 -16.03
CA VAL A 28 -8.50 13.23 -15.50
C VAL A 28 -9.04 12.20 -14.51
N ILE A 29 -9.93 12.61 -13.59
CA ILE A 29 -10.57 11.69 -12.63
C ILE A 29 -11.30 10.57 -13.36
N VAL A 30 -12.14 10.89 -14.33
CA VAL A 30 -12.92 9.91 -15.09
C VAL A 30 -12.01 8.97 -15.88
N ILE A 31 -11.04 9.49 -16.61
CA ILE A 31 -10.09 8.69 -17.40
C ILE A 31 -9.30 7.77 -16.47
N MET A 32 -8.72 8.31 -15.39
CA MET A 32 -7.86 7.54 -14.48
C MET A 32 -8.65 6.50 -13.70
N LEU A 33 -9.89 6.78 -13.33
CA LEU A 33 -10.76 5.77 -12.72
C LEU A 33 -10.88 4.54 -13.63
N HIS A 34 -11.16 4.73 -14.91
CA HIS A 34 -11.26 3.62 -15.86
C HIS A 34 -9.92 2.93 -16.09
N VAL A 35 -8.83 3.68 -16.22
CA VAL A 35 -7.48 3.12 -16.39
C VAL A 35 -7.09 2.25 -15.20
N ILE A 36 -7.36 2.70 -13.97
CA ILE A 36 -7.02 1.94 -12.77
C ILE A 36 -7.94 0.73 -12.59
N LEU A 37 -9.25 0.84 -12.85
CA LEU A 37 -10.17 -0.29 -12.80
C LEU A 37 -9.79 -1.39 -13.80
N ILE A 38 -9.45 -1.01 -15.03
CA ILE A 38 -8.91 -1.92 -16.04
C ILE A 38 -7.55 -2.48 -15.56
N GLY A 39 -6.69 -1.64 -15.01
CA GLY A 39 -5.42 -2.01 -14.41
C GLY A 39 -5.56 -3.05 -13.31
N CYS A 40 -6.55 -2.90 -12.40
CA CYS A 40 -6.85 -3.89 -11.36
C CYS A 40 -7.23 -5.25 -11.96
N ALA A 41 -8.12 -5.25 -12.96
CA ALA A 41 -8.54 -6.47 -13.63
C ALA A 41 -7.36 -7.19 -14.32
N TYR A 42 -6.51 -6.45 -15.03
CA TYR A 42 -5.32 -7.01 -15.68
C TYR A 42 -4.18 -7.32 -14.71
N SER A 43 -4.11 -6.68 -13.54
CA SER A 43 -3.15 -7.04 -12.49
C SER A 43 -3.39 -8.45 -11.95
N ILE A 44 -4.65 -8.88 -11.84
CA ILE A 44 -5.00 -10.26 -11.46
C ILE A 44 -4.45 -11.26 -12.50
N MET A 45 -4.61 -10.93 -13.77
CA MET A 45 -4.05 -11.76 -14.86
C MET A 45 -2.52 -11.75 -14.85
N LEU A 46 -1.90 -10.59 -14.64
CA LEU A 46 -0.44 -10.43 -14.54
C LEU A 46 0.11 -11.30 -13.40
N GLU A 47 -0.53 -11.26 -12.24
CA GLU A 47 -0.13 -12.07 -11.09
C GLU A 47 -0.17 -13.58 -11.39
N ARG A 48 -1.25 -14.06 -12.03
CA ARG A 48 -1.37 -15.46 -12.44
C ARG A 48 -0.33 -15.84 -13.50
N LYS A 49 0.03 -14.93 -14.39
CA LYS A 49 1.09 -15.14 -15.40
C LYS A 49 2.48 -15.17 -14.76
N LEU A 50 2.81 -14.18 -13.94
CA LEU A 50 4.09 -14.12 -13.22
C LEU A 50 4.30 -15.36 -12.34
N SER A 51 3.28 -15.73 -11.57
CA SER A 51 3.35 -16.94 -10.72
C SER A 51 3.58 -18.21 -11.52
N SER A 52 2.95 -18.32 -12.70
CA SER A 52 3.12 -19.49 -13.55
C SER A 52 4.52 -19.54 -14.19
N TRP A 53 5.07 -18.41 -14.62
CA TRP A 53 6.43 -18.33 -15.16
C TRP A 53 7.49 -18.65 -14.09
N MET A 54 7.29 -18.21 -12.85
CA MET A 54 8.18 -18.58 -11.74
C MET A 54 8.14 -20.07 -11.39
N GLN A 55 7.08 -20.77 -11.78
CA GLN A 55 6.87 -22.20 -11.54
C GLN A 55 7.05 -23.06 -12.81
N ASP A 56 7.65 -22.52 -13.86
CA ASP A 56 7.87 -23.18 -15.15
C ASP A 56 6.58 -23.82 -15.75
N ARG A 57 5.43 -23.14 -15.57
CA ARG A 57 4.14 -23.59 -16.12
C ARG A 57 3.45 -22.49 -16.91
N VAL A 58 2.55 -22.91 -17.82
CA VAL A 58 1.75 -21.99 -18.62
C VAL A 58 0.60 -21.44 -17.76
N GLY A 59 0.52 -20.11 -17.64
CA GLY A 59 -0.60 -19.43 -16.97
C GLY A 59 -1.88 -19.43 -17.82
N PRO A 60 -2.89 -18.61 -17.46
CA PRO A 60 -4.16 -18.50 -18.20
C PRO A 60 -3.89 -18.23 -19.69
N ASN A 61 -4.33 -19.14 -20.58
CA ASN A 61 -4.04 -19.06 -22.01
C ASN A 61 -5.25 -19.40 -22.90
N ARG A 62 -6.34 -19.94 -22.34
CA ARG A 62 -7.46 -20.47 -23.13
C ARG A 62 -8.57 -19.46 -23.39
N THR A 63 -8.75 -18.46 -22.51
CA THR A 63 -9.83 -17.48 -22.60
C THR A 63 -9.39 -16.31 -23.47
N GLY A 64 -9.72 -16.34 -24.75
CA GLY A 64 -9.25 -15.38 -25.76
C GLY A 64 -7.76 -15.52 -26.11
N PRO A 65 -7.21 -14.64 -26.96
CA PRO A 65 -5.80 -14.68 -27.33
C PRO A 65 -4.92 -14.51 -26.09
N PHE A 66 -4.04 -15.46 -25.83
CA PHE A 66 -3.11 -15.44 -24.68
C PHE A 66 -3.78 -15.28 -23.29
N GLY A 67 -5.10 -15.53 -23.16
CA GLY A 67 -5.83 -15.38 -21.91
C GLY A 67 -6.29 -13.94 -21.62
N LEU A 68 -6.23 -13.00 -22.56
CA LEU A 68 -6.57 -11.58 -22.36
C LEU A 68 -8.03 -11.34 -21.94
N LEU A 69 -8.94 -12.24 -22.25
CA LEU A 69 -10.36 -12.13 -21.84
C LEU A 69 -10.63 -12.73 -20.45
N GLN A 70 -9.61 -13.25 -19.76
CA GLN A 70 -9.78 -13.86 -18.45
C GLN A 70 -10.36 -12.89 -17.40
N PRO A 71 -9.92 -11.62 -17.32
CA PRO A 71 -10.52 -10.66 -16.37
C PRO A 71 -12.02 -10.44 -16.59
N ILE A 72 -12.47 -10.43 -17.84
CA ILE A 72 -13.90 -10.30 -18.17
C ILE A 72 -14.67 -11.54 -17.71
N ALA A 73 -14.14 -12.74 -17.94
CA ALA A 73 -14.74 -13.98 -17.48
C ALA A 73 -14.84 -14.05 -15.95
N ASP A 74 -13.79 -13.58 -15.23
CA ASP A 74 -13.79 -13.52 -13.78
C ASP A 74 -14.80 -12.48 -13.26
N GLY A 75 -14.95 -11.33 -13.91
CA GLY A 75 -15.96 -10.32 -13.60
C GLY A 75 -17.38 -10.83 -13.79
N LEU A 76 -17.67 -11.49 -14.93
CA LEU A 76 -18.97 -12.09 -15.20
C LEU A 76 -19.33 -13.18 -14.19
N LYS A 77 -18.36 -13.99 -13.79
CA LYS A 77 -18.55 -15.00 -12.73
C LYS A 77 -19.02 -14.38 -11.43
N PHE A 78 -18.45 -13.25 -10.99
CA PHE A 78 -18.89 -12.57 -9.78
C PHE A 78 -20.27 -11.95 -9.91
N LEU A 79 -20.63 -11.42 -11.10
CA LEU A 79 -21.96 -10.88 -11.36
C LEU A 79 -23.06 -11.96 -11.35
N MET A 80 -22.75 -13.15 -11.87
CA MET A 80 -23.73 -14.25 -11.99
C MET A 80 -23.80 -15.13 -10.75
N LYS A 81 -22.84 -14.98 -9.80
CA LYS A 81 -22.81 -15.76 -8.58
C LYS A 81 -23.89 -15.27 -7.61
N GLU A 82 -24.56 -16.20 -6.92
CA GLU A 82 -25.57 -15.89 -5.91
C GLU A 82 -24.97 -15.07 -4.76
N GLU A 83 -25.67 -14.00 -4.37
CA GLU A 83 -25.35 -13.22 -3.18
C GLU A 83 -25.95 -13.86 -1.94
N PHE A 84 -25.10 -14.18 -0.98
CA PHE A 84 -25.49 -14.76 0.29
C PHE A 84 -25.21 -13.76 1.43
N VAL A 85 -26.17 -13.65 2.37
CA VAL A 85 -26.02 -12.89 3.61
C VAL A 85 -26.30 -13.84 4.77
N PRO A 86 -25.34 -14.07 5.69
CA PRO A 86 -25.57 -14.94 6.85
C PRO A 86 -26.74 -14.44 7.70
N ALA A 87 -27.53 -15.36 8.25
CA ALA A 87 -28.73 -15.03 9.02
C ALA A 87 -28.43 -14.19 10.28
N GLY A 88 -27.23 -14.36 10.86
CA GLY A 88 -26.79 -13.63 12.05
C GLY A 88 -26.02 -12.33 11.76
N ALA A 89 -25.81 -11.97 10.50
CA ALA A 89 -25.04 -10.79 10.14
C ALA A 89 -25.87 -9.50 10.29
N ASP A 90 -25.20 -8.40 10.69
CA ASP A 90 -25.80 -7.06 10.62
C ASP A 90 -25.86 -6.64 9.13
N LYS A 91 -27.06 -6.63 8.56
CA LYS A 91 -27.26 -6.40 7.14
C LYS A 91 -26.77 -5.04 6.65
N VAL A 92 -26.90 -3.99 7.47
CA VAL A 92 -26.53 -2.62 7.08
C VAL A 92 -25.01 -2.49 7.03
N LEU A 93 -24.34 -2.87 8.11
CA LEU A 93 -22.87 -2.83 8.18
C LEU A 93 -22.24 -3.80 7.17
N PHE A 94 -22.83 -4.98 6.98
CA PHE A 94 -22.37 -5.97 6.00
C PHE A 94 -22.43 -5.46 4.55
N MET A 95 -23.43 -4.63 4.21
CA MET A 95 -23.53 -4.00 2.88
C MET A 95 -22.58 -2.82 2.71
N ILE A 96 -22.36 -2.03 3.75
CA ILE A 96 -21.55 -0.80 3.67
C ILE A 96 -20.05 -1.09 3.75
N ALA A 97 -19.62 -2.14 4.45
CA ALA A 97 -18.20 -2.43 4.70
C ALA A 97 -17.34 -2.53 3.42
N PRO A 98 -17.74 -3.23 2.34
CA PRO A 98 -16.96 -3.24 1.09
C PRO A 98 -16.81 -1.85 0.47
N ALA A 99 -17.86 -1.01 0.55
CA ALA A 99 -17.84 0.35 0.04
C ALA A 99 -16.89 1.24 0.87
N LEU A 100 -16.83 1.05 2.20
CA LEU A 100 -15.91 1.78 3.08
C LEU A 100 -14.44 1.46 2.80
N LEU A 101 -14.12 0.32 2.25
CA LEU A 101 -12.76 0.03 1.76
C LEU A 101 -12.54 0.63 0.37
N MET A 102 -13.48 0.42 -0.55
CA MET A 102 -13.32 0.76 -1.96
C MET A 102 -13.35 2.28 -2.20
N VAL A 103 -14.27 3.02 -1.55
CA VAL A 103 -14.45 4.46 -1.80
C VAL A 103 -13.22 5.29 -1.41
N PRO A 104 -12.60 5.13 -0.22
CA PRO A 104 -11.35 5.79 0.10
C PRO A 104 -10.23 5.48 -0.91
N ALA A 105 -10.08 4.21 -1.28
CA ALA A 105 -9.10 3.82 -2.29
C ALA A 105 -9.33 4.56 -3.63
N MET A 106 -10.60 4.67 -4.06
CA MET A 106 -10.97 5.41 -5.28
C MET A 106 -10.75 6.92 -5.16
N ILE A 107 -10.82 7.51 -3.98
CA ILE A 107 -10.58 8.95 -3.79
C ILE A 107 -9.08 9.26 -3.80
N THR A 108 -8.25 8.36 -3.27
CA THR A 108 -6.82 8.58 -3.08
C THR A 108 -6.07 8.90 -4.37
N TYR A 109 -6.42 8.26 -5.52
CA TYR A 109 -5.71 8.51 -6.78
C TYR A 109 -5.95 9.90 -7.39
N THR A 110 -6.98 10.63 -6.95
CA THR A 110 -7.35 11.93 -7.52
C THR A 110 -6.28 13.00 -7.35
N ILE A 111 -5.43 12.85 -6.32
CA ILE A 111 -4.35 13.79 -6.00
C ILE A 111 -3.07 13.47 -6.78
N VAL A 112 -2.92 12.26 -7.29
CA VAL A 112 -1.71 11.85 -8.02
C VAL A 112 -1.57 12.70 -9.28
N PRO A 113 -0.47 13.45 -9.45
CA PRO A 113 -0.12 14.09 -10.72
C PRO A 113 0.41 13.01 -11.68
N TRP A 114 -0.42 12.61 -12.61
CA TRP A 114 -0.10 11.56 -13.59
C TRP A 114 0.85 12.02 -14.69
N ALA A 115 0.88 13.33 -14.93
CA ALA A 115 1.80 13.99 -15.84
C ALA A 115 2.07 15.41 -15.34
N GLY A 116 2.89 16.16 -16.08
CA GLY A 116 3.22 17.55 -15.79
C GLY A 116 2.07 18.53 -16.07
N THR A 117 2.41 19.72 -16.53
CA THR A 117 1.46 20.80 -16.81
C THR A 117 1.22 20.92 -18.32
N LEU A 118 -0.03 20.89 -18.75
CA LEU A 118 -0.45 21.12 -20.13
C LEU A 118 -0.55 22.62 -20.38
N ASN A 119 0.20 23.14 -21.35
CA ASN A 119 0.07 24.50 -21.84
C ASN A 119 -0.90 24.53 -23.02
N PHE A 120 -2.00 25.24 -22.87
CA PHE A 120 -3.02 25.33 -23.95
C PHE A 120 -2.51 25.97 -25.21
N ASP A 121 -1.52 26.89 -25.14
CA ASP A 121 -0.90 27.52 -26.29
C ASP A 121 -0.26 26.53 -27.28
N THR A 122 0.10 25.33 -26.78
CA THR A 122 0.72 24.26 -27.59
C THR A 122 -0.30 23.34 -28.26
N LEU A 123 -1.60 23.59 -28.11
CA LEU A 123 -2.63 22.79 -28.76
C LEU A 123 -2.60 22.94 -30.28
N PRO A 124 -2.76 21.81 -31.01
CA PRO A 124 -2.77 21.84 -32.46
C PRO A 124 -3.96 22.65 -33.00
N PHE A 125 -3.85 23.13 -34.23
CA PHE A 125 -4.89 23.88 -34.99
C PHE A 125 -5.29 25.22 -34.39
N GLY A 126 -4.46 25.85 -33.52
CA GLY A 126 -4.78 27.17 -32.96
C GLY A 126 -6.02 27.17 -32.07
N LEU A 127 -6.39 26.03 -31.50
CA LEU A 127 -7.56 25.88 -30.63
C LEU A 127 -7.51 26.81 -29.40
N ALA A 128 -6.32 27.10 -28.88
CA ALA A 128 -6.16 28.04 -27.78
C ALA A 128 -6.65 29.43 -28.13
N ALA A 129 -6.24 29.94 -29.31
CA ALA A 129 -6.65 31.27 -29.81
C ALA A 129 -8.16 31.34 -30.10
N THR A 130 -8.72 30.30 -30.72
CA THR A 130 -10.15 30.24 -31.04
C THR A 130 -11.05 30.16 -29.82
N LEU A 131 -10.61 29.48 -28.77
CA LEU A 131 -11.33 29.31 -27.49
C LEU A 131 -10.97 30.38 -26.45
N GLY A 132 -10.05 31.30 -26.74
CA GLY A 132 -9.60 32.30 -25.76
C GLY A 132 -8.89 31.74 -24.55
N LEU A 133 -8.18 30.60 -24.71
CA LEU A 133 -7.46 29.87 -23.66
C LEU A 133 -5.94 30.15 -23.68
N GLU A 134 -5.52 31.22 -24.36
CA GLU A 134 -4.11 31.61 -24.45
C GLU A 134 -3.53 31.92 -23.06
N GLY A 135 -2.30 31.47 -22.80
CA GLY A 135 -1.60 31.70 -21.54
C GLY A 135 -2.13 30.87 -20.36
N ILE A 136 -3.05 29.91 -20.60
CA ILE A 136 -3.54 29.03 -19.53
C ILE A 136 -2.71 27.75 -19.50
N SER A 137 -2.20 27.43 -18.29
CA SER A 137 -1.53 26.17 -17.98
C SER A 137 -2.31 25.40 -16.91
N VAL A 138 -2.45 24.08 -17.10
CA VAL A 138 -3.27 23.20 -16.24
C VAL A 138 -2.48 21.97 -15.82
N LYS A 139 -2.42 21.69 -14.51
CA LYS A 139 -1.78 20.48 -13.98
C LYS A 139 -2.61 19.23 -14.31
N MET A 140 -1.95 18.15 -14.73
CA MET A 140 -2.58 16.87 -15.08
C MET A 140 -2.81 16.00 -13.84
N CYS A 141 -3.65 16.49 -12.93
CA CYS A 141 -4.12 15.78 -11.74
C CYS A 141 -5.64 15.99 -11.58
N GLY A 142 -6.29 15.08 -10.85
CA GLY A 142 -7.74 15.19 -10.59
C GLY A 142 -8.08 16.36 -9.67
N ALA A 143 -7.32 16.53 -8.59
CA ALA A 143 -7.50 17.61 -7.64
C ALA A 143 -6.13 18.24 -7.27
N VAL A 144 -6.05 19.56 -7.32
CA VAL A 144 -4.88 20.31 -6.89
C VAL A 144 -5.06 20.70 -5.43
N VAL A 145 -4.33 20.05 -4.53
CA VAL A 145 -4.42 20.29 -3.09
C VAL A 145 -3.02 20.58 -2.56
N SER A 146 -2.84 21.74 -1.94
CA SER A 146 -1.54 22.17 -1.39
C SER A 146 -1.00 21.26 -0.28
N ILE A 147 -1.89 20.58 0.45
CA ILE A 147 -1.57 19.60 1.52
C ILE A 147 -1.83 18.16 1.05
N GLY A 148 -1.63 17.88 -0.24
CA GLY A 148 -2.01 16.62 -0.88
C GLY A 148 -1.44 15.38 -0.21
N MET A 149 -0.22 15.44 0.34
CA MET A 149 0.40 14.29 0.99
C MET A 149 -0.27 13.92 2.32
N ILE A 150 -0.71 14.92 3.10
CA ILE A 150 -1.44 14.66 4.36
C ILE A 150 -2.85 14.13 4.04
N TYR A 151 -3.51 14.72 3.05
CA TYR A 151 -4.80 14.24 2.57
C TYR A 151 -4.75 12.77 2.14
N LEU A 152 -3.68 12.36 1.46
CA LEU A 152 -3.46 10.98 1.03
C LEU A 152 -3.49 10.01 2.21
N LEU A 153 -2.65 10.26 3.23
CA LEU A 153 -2.61 9.43 4.42
C LEU A 153 -3.97 9.40 5.13
N ALA A 154 -4.61 10.56 5.29
CA ALA A 154 -5.90 10.67 5.98
C ALA A 154 -7.02 9.90 5.27
N ILE A 155 -7.04 9.87 3.93
CA ILE A 155 -8.05 9.10 3.19
C ILE A 155 -7.72 7.62 3.17
N ALA A 156 -6.43 7.25 3.02
CA ALA A 156 -6.01 5.85 3.04
C ALA A 156 -6.39 5.17 4.36
N SER A 157 -6.18 5.85 5.49
CA SER A 157 -6.53 5.31 6.82
C SER A 157 -8.02 5.04 7.02
N LEU A 158 -8.92 5.69 6.26
CA LEU A 158 -10.35 5.37 6.29
C LEU A 158 -10.66 3.96 5.79
N GLY A 159 -9.81 3.37 4.93
CA GLY A 159 -9.96 2.00 4.44
C GLY A 159 -9.96 0.96 5.57
N VAL A 160 -9.28 1.23 6.68
CA VAL A 160 -9.22 0.34 7.86
C VAL A 160 -10.61 0.05 8.41
N TYR A 161 -11.51 1.05 8.39
CA TYR A 161 -12.89 0.86 8.87
C TYR A 161 -13.66 -0.15 8.02
N GLY A 162 -13.41 -0.20 6.71
CA GLY A 162 -14.04 -1.18 5.82
C GLY A 162 -13.71 -2.61 6.21
N VAL A 163 -12.45 -2.88 6.54
CA VAL A 163 -11.97 -4.20 6.96
C VAL A 163 -12.46 -4.56 8.38
N ALA A 164 -12.33 -3.64 9.33
CA ALA A 164 -12.76 -3.85 10.71
C ALA A 164 -14.26 -4.12 10.81
N LEU A 165 -15.08 -3.26 10.17
CA LEU A 165 -16.53 -3.41 10.16
C LEU A 165 -17.00 -4.62 9.36
N GLY A 166 -16.29 -4.97 8.26
CA GLY A 166 -16.57 -6.18 7.50
C GLY A 166 -16.43 -7.45 8.33
N GLY A 167 -15.35 -7.55 9.12
CA GLY A 167 -15.16 -8.63 10.07
C GLY A 167 -16.20 -8.66 11.18
N TRP A 168 -16.54 -7.49 11.75
CA TRP A 168 -17.54 -7.36 12.81
C TRP A 168 -18.96 -7.75 12.33
N ALA A 169 -19.38 -7.19 11.19
CA ALA A 169 -20.74 -7.36 10.65
C ALA A 169 -21.07 -8.81 10.26
N SER A 170 -20.06 -9.61 9.97
CA SER A 170 -20.20 -11.01 9.55
C SER A 170 -20.67 -11.93 10.67
N ASN A 171 -20.60 -11.53 11.96
CA ASN A 171 -20.93 -12.31 13.14
C ASN A 171 -20.30 -13.71 13.16
N SER A 172 -19.11 -13.85 12.60
CA SER A 172 -18.29 -15.05 12.57
C SER A 172 -17.02 -14.85 13.39
N LYS A 173 -16.63 -15.84 14.21
CA LYS A 173 -15.42 -15.75 15.04
C LYS A 173 -14.15 -15.56 14.20
N PHE A 174 -14.06 -16.26 13.08
CA PHE A 174 -12.91 -16.17 12.18
C PHE A 174 -12.86 -14.84 11.45
N SER A 175 -13.99 -14.35 10.93
CA SER A 175 -14.07 -13.02 10.30
C SER A 175 -13.74 -11.90 11.27
N PHE A 176 -14.23 -11.96 12.50
CA PHE A 176 -13.94 -10.98 13.53
C PHE A 176 -12.45 -10.92 13.86
N LEU A 177 -11.82 -12.07 14.11
CA LEU A 177 -10.39 -12.14 14.37
C LEU A 177 -9.55 -11.69 13.17
N GLY A 178 -9.97 -12.03 11.95
CA GLY A 178 -9.36 -11.56 10.72
C GLY A 178 -9.40 -10.04 10.59
N GLY A 179 -10.58 -9.44 10.83
CA GLY A 179 -10.76 -7.98 10.82
C GLY A 179 -9.91 -7.26 11.87
N LEU A 180 -9.81 -7.79 13.09
CA LEU A 180 -8.94 -7.24 14.15
C LEU A 180 -7.45 -7.34 13.80
N ARG A 181 -7.00 -8.46 13.23
CA ARG A 181 -5.61 -8.63 12.80
C ARG A 181 -5.27 -7.67 11.66
N ALA A 182 -6.15 -7.53 10.67
CA ALA A 182 -5.97 -6.63 9.55
C ALA A 182 -5.92 -5.17 9.98
N SER A 183 -6.86 -4.72 10.81
CA SER A 183 -6.88 -3.34 11.30
C SER A 183 -5.65 -3.02 12.16
N ALA A 184 -5.24 -3.93 13.06
CA ALA A 184 -4.02 -3.75 13.83
C ALA A 184 -2.76 -3.66 12.95
N GLN A 185 -2.68 -4.46 11.89
CA GLN A 185 -1.60 -4.39 10.90
C GLN A 185 -1.60 -3.03 10.19
N MET A 186 -2.69 -2.62 9.56
CA MET A 186 -2.78 -1.39 8.79
C MET A 186 -2.39 -0.17 9.64
N ILE A 187 -2.99 -0.01 10.84
CA ILE A 187 -2.69 1.10 11.75
C ILE A 187 -1.22 1.12 12.18
N SER A 188 -0.63 -0.06 12.48
CA SER A 188 0.76 -0.14 12.93
C SER A 188 1.76 0.22 11.83
N TYR A 189 1.47 -0.09 10.57
CA TYR A 189 2.34 0.21 9.43
C TYR A 189 2.12 1.61 8.86
N GLU A 190 0.98 2.25 9.12
CA GLU A 190 0.73 3.64 8.74
C GLU A 190 1.69 4.62 9.45
N ILE A 191 2.06 4.36 10.71
CA ILE A 191 2.99 5.22 11.46
C ILE A 191 4.37 5.32 10.78
N PRO A 192 5.12 4.22 10.51
CA PRO A 192 6.41 4.32 9.84
C PRO A 192 6.29 4.76 8.39
N MET A 193 5.16 4.52 7.71
CA MET A 193 4.88 5.06 6.40
C MET A 193 4.81 6.59 6.43
N GLY A 194 4.07 7.15 7.37
CA GLY A 194 3.98 8.60 7.58
C GLY A 194 5.32 9.23 7.94
N LEU A 195 6.13 8.59 8.81
CA LEU A 195 7.48 9.07 9.16
C LEU A 195 8.43 9.07 7.96
N SER A 196 8.38 8.03 7.12
CA SER A 196 9.18 7.97 5.89
C SER A 196 8.75 9.02 4.86
N LEU A 197 7.45 9.31 4.77
CA LEU A 197 6.91 10.39 3.96
C LEU A 197 7.41 11.77 4.45
N LEU A 198 7.43 11.99 5.77
CA LEU A 198 7.96 13.24 6.34
C LEU A 198 9.42 13.48 5.98
N CYS A 199 10.25 12.43 5.84
CA CYS A 199 11.63 12.56 5.36
C CYS A 199 11.67 13.21 3.96
N ILE A 200 10.77 12.78 3.06
CA ILE A 200 10.69 13.36 1.70
C ILE A 200 10.18 14.79 1.74
N ILE A 201 9.16 15.08 2.54
CA ILE A 201 8.61 16.42 2.68
C ILE A 201 9.66 17.40 3.20
N LEU A 202 10.48 17.00 4.18
CA LEU A 202 11.56 17.83 4.71
C LEU A 202 12.61 18.17 3.65
N THR A 203 12.96 17.22 2.77
CA THR A 203 13.96 17.48 1.72
C THR A 203 13.38 18.25 0.54
N ALA A 204 12.12 18.02 0.16
CA ALA A 204 11.46 18.73 -0.92
C ALA A 204 10.95 20.13 -0.50
N GLY A 205 10.72 20.36 0.80
CA GLY A 205 10.16 21.60 1.31
C GLY A 205 8.71 21.87 0.86
N ASN A 206 8.01 20.85 0.38
CA ASN A 206 6.69 20.98 -0.21
C ASN A 206 5.78 19.81 0.16
N LEU A 207 4.47 20.09 0.38
CA LEU A 207 3.43 19.10 0.64
C LEU A 207 2.59 18.76 -0.60
N ASP A 208 2.76 19.53 -1.69
CA ASP A 208 2.09 19.30 -2.96
C ASP A 208 2.79 18.14 -3.70
N PRO A 209 2.09 17.05 -4.06
CA PRO A 209 2.67 15.95 -4.82
C PRO A 209 3.35 16.38 -6.13
N TYR A 210 2.76 17.34 -6.84
CA TYR A 210 3.34 17.90 -8.06
C TYR A 210 4.68 18.61 -7.76
N GLY A 211 4.71 19.43 -6.71
CA GLY A 211 5.92 20.15 -6.29
C GLY A 211 7.05 19.22 -5.87
N ILE A 212 6.75 18.06 -5.27
CA ILE A 212 7.76 17.04 -4.92
C ILE A 212 8.41 16.45 -6.19
N VAL A 213 7.63 16.16 -7.25
CA VAL A 213 8.19 15.65 -8.51
C VAL A 213 9.06 16.70 -9.19
N VAL A 214 8.58 17.96 -9.24
CA VAL A 214 9.37 19.07 -9.83
C VAL A 214 10.67 19.32 -9.06
N ALA A 215 10.64 19.21 -7.73
CA ALA A 215 11.85 19.32 -6.91
C ALA A 215 12.87 18.20 -7.22
N GLN A 216 12.41 16.96 -7.44
CA GLN A 216 13.28 15.84 -7.83
C GLN A 216 13.91 16.05 -9.22
N THR A 217 13.13 16.50 -10.19
CA THR A 217 13.63 16.83 -11.53
C THR A 217 14.59 18.00 -11.49
N GLY A 218 14.29 19.04 -10.71
CA GLY A 218 15.18 20.20 -10.54
C GLY A 218 16.51 19.88 -9.86
N ASN A 219 16.51 18.97 -8.89
CA ASN A 219 17.71 18.49 -8.20
C ASN A 219 18.51 17.47 -9.05
N GLY A 220 17.92 16.98 -10.16
CA GLY A 220 18.56 15.99 -11.02
C GLY A 220 18.80 14.62 -10.37
N MET A 221 18.16 14.33 -9.23
CA MET A 221 18.35 13.06 -8.52
C MET A 221 17.02 12.57 -7.92
N TRP A 222 16.71 11.30 -8.13
CA TRP A 222 15.53 10.70 -7.51
C TRP A 222 15.71 10.51 -6.01
N ASN A 223 14.63 10.66 -5.26
CA ASN A 223 14.66 10.51 -3.80
C ASN A 223 15.03 9.09 -3.34
N ILE A 224 14.84 8.05 -4.15
CA ILE A 224 15.30 6.69 -3.83
C ILE A 224 16.82 6.61 -3.66
N VAL A 225 17.56 7.46 -4.37
CA VAL A 225 19.02 7.54 -4.26
C VAL A 225 19.43 8.38 -3.05
N GLN A 226 18.71 9.49 -2.80
CA GLN A 226 18.97 10.34 -1.64
C GLN A 226 18.57 9.69 -0.32
N GLN A 227 17.47 8.94 -0.30
CA GLN A 227 16.88 8.38 0.91
C GLN A 227 16.49 6.90 0.72
N PRO A 228 17.46 6.00 0.48
CA PRO A 228 17.17 4.60 0.19
C PRO A 228 16.47 3.88 1.35
N VAL A 229 16.79 4.23 2.58
CA VAL A 229 16.18 3.61 3.77
C VAL A 229 14.71 4.01 3.91
N ALA A 230 14.39 5.29 3.73
CA ALA A 230 13.00 5.76 3.73
C ALA A 230 12.19 5.10 2.61
N ALA A 231 12.79 4.88 1.42
CA ALA A 231 12.15 4.17 0.31
C ALA A 231 11.83 2.72 0.67
N ILE A 232 12.74 1.98 1.28
CA ILE A 232 12.53 0.59 1.72
C ILE A 232 11.43 0.54 2.78
N ILE A 233 11.45 1.44 3.77
CA ILE A 233 10.42 1.50 4.81
C ILE A 233 9.06 1.79 4.19
N PHE A 234 8.94 2.82 3.35
CA PHE A 234 7.68 3.18 2.70
C PHE A 234 7.12 2.03 1.86
N TYR A 235 7.98 1.37 1.06
CA TYR A 235 7.56 0.25 0.21
C TYR A 235 7.07 -0.95 1.04
N THR A 236 7.77 -1.25 2.14
CA THR A 236 7.38 -2.32 3.06
C THR A 236 6.01 -2.03 3.70
N CYS A 237 5.79 -0.78 4.13
CA CYS A 237 4.52 -0.34 4.70
C CYS A 237 3.39 -0.36 3.68
N MET A 238 3.66 0.05 2.43
CA MET A 238 2.69 -0.01 1.32
C MET A 238 2.22 -1.46 1.05
N LEU A 239 3.13 -2.44 1.08
CA LEU A 239 2.76 -3.85 0.94
C LEU A 239 1.90 -4.35 2.11
N ALA A 240 2.21 -3.90 3.33
CA ALA A 240 1.45 -4.25 4.53
C ALA A 240 0.06 -3.62 4.54
N GLU A 241 -0.09 -2.39 4.04
CA GLU A 241 -1.38 -1.70 3.89
C GLU A 241 -2.26 -2.36 2.82
N ALA A 242 -1.66 -2.82 1.72
CA ALA A 242 -2.36 -3.55 0.67
C ALA A 242 -2.70 -5.01 1.05
N ASN A 243 -2.42 -5.45 2.30
CA ASN A 243 -2.61 -6.81 2.78
C ASN A 243 -2.03 -7.89 1.84
N ARG A 244 -0.89 -7.61 1.19
CA ARG A 244 -0.24 -8.53 0.27
C ARG A 244 0.89 -9.30 0.93
N ALA A 245 1.06 -10.57 0.55
CA ALA A 245 2.17 -11.36 1.05
C ALA A 245 3.52 -10.65 0.79
N PRO A 246 4.46 -10.66 1.77
CA PRO A 246 4.52 -11.51 2.96
C PRO A 246 3.65 -11.08 4.15
N PHE A 247 2.88 -9.98 4.05
CA PHE A 247 2.05 -9.37 5.10
C PHE A 247 0.57 -9.76 5.03
N ASP A 248 0.22 -10.82 4.32
CA ASP A 248 -1.13 -11.33 4.08
C ASP A 248 -1.62 -12.20 5.26
N LEU A 249 -1.71 -11.62 6.44
CA LEU A 249 -2.16 -12.31 7.66
C LEU A 249 -3.64 -12.12 7.96
N ALA A 250 -4.24 -11.10 7.34
CA ALA A 250 -5.66 -10.85 7.42
C ALA A 250 -6.49 -11.93 6.73
N GLU A 251 -5.96 -12.48 5.63
CA GLU A 251 -6.58 -13.50 4.80
C GLU A 251 -6.07 -14.92 5.05
N ALA A 252 -5.06 -15.09 5.91
CA ALA A 252 -4.32 -16.33 6.09
C ALA A 252 -5.24 -17.58 6.07
N GLU A 253 -5.42 -18.19 4.90
CA GLU A 253 -6.31 -19.34 4.68
C GLU A 253 -5.99 -20.52 5.60
N SER A 254 -4.71 -20.69 5.93
CA SER A 254 -4.25 -21.75 6.83
C SER A 254 -4.62 -21.55 8.30
N GLU A 255 -4.92 -20.30 8.73
CA GLU A 255 -5.21 -19.96 10.13
C GLU A 255 -6.66 -19.49 10.34
N LEU A 256 -7.23 -18.73 9.41
CA LEU A 256 -8.49 -18.00 9.57
C LEU A 256 -9.54 -18.32 8.49
N VAL A 257 -9.33 -19.37 7.69
CA VAL A 257 -10.22 -19.81 6.58
C VAL A 257 -10.23 -18.84 5.40
N GLY A 258 -10.49 -17.57 5.61
CA GLY A 258 -10.49 -16.50 4.61
C GLY A 258 -10.46 -15.13 5.28
N GLY A 259 -10.25 -15.10 6.61
CA GLY A 259 -10.14 -13.85 7.34
C GLY A 259 -11.43 -13.04 7.36
N TYR A 260 -11.31 -11.71 7.24
CA TYR A 260 -12.45 -10.78 7.39
C TYR A 260 -13.53 -10.92 6.30
N HIS A 261 -13.18 -11.46 5.12
CA HIS A 261 -14.10 -11.63 3.99
C HIS A 261 -14.68 -13.05 3.87
N THR A 262 -14.47 -13.95 4.86
CA THR A 262 -14.90 -15.35 4.82
C THR A 262 -16.39 -15.51 4.49
N GLU A 263 -17.25 -14.65 5.04
CA GLU A 263 -18.70 -14.72 4.88
C GLU A 263 -19.20 -13.95 3.64
N TYR A 264 -18.32 -13.22 2.95
CA TYR A 264 -18.69 -12.45 1.77
C TYR A 264 -18.67 -13.30 0.51
N SER A 265 -19.65 -13.09 -0.38
CA SER A 265 -19.75 -13.78 -1.65
C SER A 265 -20.09 -12.82 -2.79
N SER A 266 -20.02 -13.31 -4.05
CA SER A 266 -20.44 -12.56 -5.24
C SER A 266 -19.75 -11.20 -5.38
N MET A 267 -20.49 -10.15 -5.75
CA MET A 267 -19.94 -8.80 -5.96
C MET A 267 -19.35 -8.17 -4.71
N ARG A 268 -19.87 -8.48 -3.51
CA ARG A 268 -19.34 -7.92 -2.27
C ARG A 268 -17.93 -8.42 -1.97
N PHE A 269 -17.68 -9.70 -2.19
CA PHE A 269 -16.32 -10.26 -2.15
C PHE A 269 -15.42 -9.61 -3.21
N ALA A 270 -15.94 -9.48 -4.45
CA ALA A 270 -15.20 -8.84 -5.53
C ALA A 270 -14.83 -7.39 -5.22
N MET A 271 -15.66 -6.63 -4.50
CA MET A 271 -15.36 -5.26 -4.08
C MET A 271 -14.20 -5.19 -3.09
N PHE A 272 -14.12 -6.10 -2.10
CA PHE A 272 -12.98 -6.20 -1.20
C PHE A 272 -11.70 -6.50 -1.98
N PHE A 273 -11.73 -7.53 -2.80
CA PHE A 273 -10.61 -7.95 -3.61
C PHE A 273 -10.15 -6.87 -4.62
N LEU A 274 -11.10 -6.17 -5.24
CA LEU A 274 -10.82 -5.03 -6.12
C LEU A 274 -10.19 -3.86 -5.34
N GLY A 275 -10.68 -3.59 -4.12
CA GLY A 275 -10.14 -2.57 -3.24
C GLY A 275 -8.66 -2.79 -2.90
N GLU A 276 -8.25 -4.02 -2.63
CA GLU A 276 -6.84 -4.36 -2.37
C GLU A 276 -5.94 -4.11 -3.58
N TYR A 277 -6.38 -4.52 -4.79
CA TYR A 277 -5.61 -4.21 -6.01
C TYR A 277 -5.59 -2.72 -6.31
N PHE A 278 -6.66 -2.02 -5.97
CA PHE A 278 -6.72 -0.57 -6.11
C PHE A 278 -5.70 0.10 -5.19
N HIS A 279 -5.63 -0.31 -3.92
CA HIS A 279 -4.61 0.14 -2.97
C HIS A 279 -3.19 -0.19 -3.44
N LEU A 280 -2.96 -1.38 -4.01
CA LEU A 280 -1.67 -1.76 -4.55
C LEU A 280 -1.22 -0.85 -5.71
N ILE A 281 -2.13 -0.56 -6.66
CA ILE A 281 -1.81 0.30 -7.82
C ILE A 281 -1.61 1.74 -7.39
N THR A 282 -2.48 2.27 -6.52
CA THR A 282 -2.34 3.65 -6.02
C THR A 282 -1.11 3.80 -5.15
N GLY A 283 -0.80 2.85 -4.28
CA GLY A 283 0.43 2.81 -3.50
C GLY A 283 1.68 2.77 -4.37
N ALA A 284 1.68 1.95 -5.44
CA ALA A 284 2.75 1.92 -6.43
C ALA A 284 2.90 3.26 -7.17
N ALA A 285 1.79 3.94 -7.48
CA ALA A 285 1.82 5.28 -8.07
C ALA A 285 2.44 6.30 -7.10
N PHE A 286 2.07 6.26 -5.82
CA PHE A 286 2.66 7.13 -4.80
C PHE A 286 4.13 6.84 -4.57
N PHE A 287 4.53 5.58 -4.50
CA PHE A 287 5.94 5.22 -4.43
C PHE A 287 6.73 5.75 -5.63
N SER A 288 6.18 5.60 -6.84
CA SER A 288 6.82 6.09 -8.06
C SER A 288 6.95 7.62 -8.06
N LEU A 289 5.94 8.32 -7.55
CA LEU A 289 5.94 9.77 -7.42
C LEU A 289 6.97 10.25 -6.40
N LEU A 290 6.99 9.64 -5.22
CA LEU A 290 7.82 10.08 -4.10
C LEU A 290 9.29 9.73 -4.27
N PHE A 291 9.59 8.54 -4.78
CA PHE A 291 10.93 7.99 -4.79
C PHE A 291 11.55 7.82 -6.17
N LEU A 292 10.75 7.60 -7.21
CA LEU A 292 11.23 7.38 -8.57
C LEU A 292 11.07 8.59 -9.49
N GLY A 293 10.81 9.78 -8.94
CA GLY A 293 10.72 11.02 -9.70
C GLY A 293 9.50 11.14 -10.62
N GLY A 294 8.40 10.43 -10.34
CA GLY A 294 7.17 10.52 -11.13
C GLY A 294 7.40 10.27 -12.62
N TRP A 295 7.17 11.28 -13.45
CA TRP A 295 7.38 11.22 -14.92
C TRP A 295 8.83 11.41 -15.37
N SER A 296 9.79 11.73 -14.49
CA SER A 296 11.22 11.87 -14.81
C SER A 296 11.83 10.54 -15.26
N ILE A 297 12.69 10.57 -16.29
CA ILE A 297 13.37 9.38 -16.81
C ILE A 297 14.74 9.21 -16.17
N SER A 298 15.40 10.31 -15.80
CA SER A 298 16.79 10.31 -15.37
C SER A 298 16.93 10.20 -13.85
N PRO A 299 17.41 9.05 -13.28
CA PRO A 299 17.58 8.90 -11.84
C PRO A 299 18.71 9.74 -11.26
N PHE A 300 19.69 10.15 -12.08
CA PHE A 300 20.90 10.87 -11.67
C PHE A 300 21.09 12.20 -12.42
N GLY A 301 20.09 12.68 -13.17
CA GLY A 301 20.22 13.88 -14.00
C GLY A 301 21.26 13.78 -15.13
N LEU A 302 21.74 12.57 -15.44
CA LEU A 302 22.78 12.33 -16.43
C LEU A 302 22.25 12.23 -17.85
N TRP A 303 20.95 11.99 -18.00
CA TRP A 303 20.28 11.77 -19.28
C TRP A 303 19.25 12.86 -19.54
N PHE A 304 18.76 12.89 -20.77
CA PHE A 304 17.64 13.74 -21.13
C PHE A 304 16.42 13.43 -20.27
N ASP A 305 15.86 14.46 -19.65
CA ASP A 305 14.61 14.35 -18.91
C ASP A 305 13.47 15.12 -19.60
N LEU A 306 12.25 14.71 -19.32
CA LEU A 306 11.07 15.36 -19.89
C LEU A 306 10.81 16.66 -19.12
N PRO A 307 10.65 17.81 -19.85
CA PRO A 307 10.30 19.07 -19.19
C PRO A 307 8.95 18.94 -18.45
N ALA A 308 8.79 19.73 -17.39
CA ALA A 308 7.58 19.69 -16.56
C ALA A 308 6.34 20.24 -17.26
N GLU A 309 6.53 21.12 -18.24
CA GLU A 309 5.46 21.81 -18.96
C GLU A 309 5.59 21.62 -20.47
N GLY A 310 4.50 21.48 -21.17
CA GLY A 310 4.56 21.36 -22.61
C GLY A 310 3.28 20.95 -23.32
N SER A 311 3.48 20.38 -24.51
CA SER A 311 2.42 19.99 -25.42
C SER A 311 1.67 18.73 -24.97
N LEU A 312 0.52 18.47 -25.60
CA LEU A 312 -0.27 17.26 -25.35
C LEU A 312 0.54 15.98 -25.61
N LEU A 313 1.41 15.97 -26.63
CA LEU A 313 2.27 14.82 -26.92
C LEU A 313 3.25 14.54 -25.75
N LEU A 314 3.82 15.61 -25.19
CA LEU A 314 4.69 15.51 -24.03
C LEU A 314 3.95 14.95 -22.81
N ILE A 315 2.72 15.42 -22.55
CA ILE A 315 1.87 14.91 -21.48
C ILE A 315 1.61 13.41 -21.63
N VAL A 316 1.32 12.94 -22.85
CA VAL A 316 1.14 11.52 -23.13
C VAL A 316 2.44 10.73 -22.87
N ALA A 317 3.59 11.27 -23.26
CA ALA A 317 4.89 10.65 -22.99
C ALA A 317 5.19 10.56 -21.48
N GLN A 318 4.96 11.64 -20.74
CA GLN A 318 5.11 11.68 -19.28
C GLN A 318 4.18 10.68 -18.58
N PHE A 319 2.91 10.62 -19.00
CA PHE A 319 1.95 9.65 -18.51
C PHE A 319 2.42 8.21 -18.77
N ALA A 320 2.93 7.92 -19.97
CA ALA A 320 3.45 6.60 -20.30
C ALA A 320 4.63 6.19 -19.42
N VAL A 321 5.56 7.12 -19.12
CA VAL A 321 6.68 6.90 -18.20
C VAL A 321 6.18 6.61 -16.77
N MET A 322 5.24 7.42 -16.29
CA MET A 322 4.66 7.23 -14.95
C MET A 322 3.97 5.86 -14.85
N MET A 323 3.14 5.50 -15.84
CA MET A 323 2.45 4.22 -15.89
C MET A 323 3.42 3.03 -15.98
N ALA A 324 4.49 3.15 -16.75
CA ALA A 324 5.52 2.11 -16.82
C ALA A 324 6.18 1.85 -15.46
N LYS A 325 6.48 2.88 -14.67
CA LYS A 325 6.98 2.75 -13.31
C LYS A 325 5.96 2.11 -12.37
N VAL A 326 4.69 2.52 -12.46
CA VAL A 326 3.60 1.90 -11.66
C VAL A 326 3.49 0.42 -11.95
N VAL A 327 3.43 0.04 -13.23
CA VAL A 327 3.36 -1.38 -13.64
C VAL A 327 4.60 -2.16 -13.16
N PHE A 328 5.78 -1.55 -13.26
CA PHE A 328 7.01 -2.17 -12.74
C PHE A 328 6.94 -2.40 -11.22
N MET A 329 6.47 -1.43 -10.45
CA MET A 329 6.36 -1.55 -8.99
C MET A 329 5.29 -2.57 -8.58
N VAL A 330 4.17 -2.65 -9.31
CA VAL A 330 3.15 -3.69 -9.10
C VAL A 330 3.72 -5.08 -9.43
N ALA A 331 4.44 -5.24 -10.53
CA ALA A 331 5.10 -6.49 -10.89
C ALA A 331 6.16 -6.89 -9.85
N PHE A 332 6.90 -5.92 -9.32
CA PHE A 332 7.88 -6.13 -8.24
C PHE A 332 7.21 -6.58 -6.93
N ALA A 333 6.06 -5.99 -6.57
CA ALA A 333 5.26 -6.44 -5.43
C ALA A 333 4.79 -7.90 -5.59
N MET A 334 4.36 -8.26 -6.80
CA MET A 334 3.97 -9.64 -7.12
C MET A 334 5.18 -10.60 -7.05
N ALA A 335 6.36 -10.18 -7.51
CA ALA A 335 7.59 -10.98 -7.40
C ALA A 335 7.95 -11.24 -5.93
N ILE A 336 7.85 -10.23 -5.07
CA ILE A 336 8.08 -10.36 -3.61
C ILE A 336 7.12 -11.38 -3.00
N ARG A 337 5.85 -11.35 -3.39
CA ARG A 337 4.83 -12.31 -2.93
C ARG A 337 5.24 -13.76 -3.13
N TRP A 338 5.89 -14.07 -4.25
CA TRP A 338 6.26 -15.44 -4.63
C TRP A 338 7.68 -15.83 -4.21
N THR A 339 8.49 -14.89 -3.72
CA THR A 339 9.88 -15.14 -3.30
C THR A 339 10.05 -15.21 -1.78
N LEU A 340 9.29 -14.39 -1.03
CA LEU A 340 9.41 -14.32 0.42
C LEU A 340 8.38 -15.20 1.12
N PRO A 341 8.76 -15.88 2.24
CA PRO A 341 7.81 -16.62 3.05
C PRO A 341 6.88 -15.65 3.80
N ARG A 342 5.68 -16.13 4.15
CA ARG A 342 4.71 -15.39 4.96
C ARG A 342 5.21 -15.25 6.40
N PHE A 343 5.08 -14.05 6.99
CA PHE A 343 5.36 -13.82 8.41
C PHE A 343 4.25 -14.39 9.31
N ARG A 344 4.56 -14.58 10.58
CA ARG A 344 3.54 -14.78 11.62
C ARG A 344 3.10 -13.42 12.16
N PHE A 345 1.90 -13.35 12.74
CA PHE A 345 1.34 -12.11 13.26
C PHE A 345 2.24 -11.44 14.32
N ASP A 346 2.81 -12.23 15.24
CA ASP A 346 3.76 -11.75 16.24
C ASP A 346 5.04 -11.19 15.63
N GLN A 347 5.57 -11.84 14.59
CA GLN A 347 6.75 -11.36 13.85
C GLN A 347 6.47 -10.07 13.11
N LEU A 348 5.29 -9.97 12.48
CA LEU A 348 4.85 -8.80 11.75
C LEU A 348 4.68 -7.59 12.67
N MET A 349 4.00 -7.76 13.81
CA MET A 349 3.84 -6.68 14.79
C MET A 349 5.18 -6.28 15.42
N ARG A 350 6.06 -7.24 15.67
CA ARG A 350 7.41 -6.96 16.16
C ARG A 350 8.25 -6.19 15.13
N LEU A 351 8.15 -6.55 13.85
CA LEU A 351 8.81 -5.81 12.77
C LEU A 351 8.34 -4.35 12.72
N ALA A 352 7.03 -4.10 12.87
CA ALA A 352 6.50 -2.74 12.87
C ALA A 352 7.00 -1.94 14.08
N TRP A 353 6.80 -2.45 15.31
CA TRP A 353 7.04 -1.70 16.54
C TRP A 353 8.50 -1.65 16.97
N GLU A 354 9.24 -2.76 16.85
CA GLU A 354 10.65 -2.84 17.29
C GLU A 354 11.63 -2.53 16.14
N GLY A 355 11.21 -2.70 14.89
CA GLY A 355 12.05 -2.46 13.71
C GLY A 355 11.74 -1.15 12.99
N LEU A 356 10.57 -1.06 12.34
CA LEU A 356 10.30 0.02 11.40
C LEU A 356 10.06 1.38 12.07
N ILE A 357 9.32 1.44 13.18
CA ILE A 357 9.03 2.71 13.87
C ILE A 357 10.32 3.36 14.40
N PRO A 358 11.18 2.66 15.18
CA PRO A 358 12.42 3.26 15.65
C PRO A 358 13.37 3.66 14.51
N THR A 359 13.44 2.84 13.45
CA THR A 359 14.28 3.12 12.28
C THR A 359 13.79 4.35 11.54
N SER A 360 12.50 4.45 11.26
CA SER A 360 11.93 5.59 10.54
C SER A 360 12.05 6.89 11.34
N LEU A 361 11.88 6.83 12.66
CA LEU A 361 12.09 7.98 13.54
C LEU A 361 13.55 8.45 13.53
N MET A 362 14.50 7.50 13.60
CA MET A 362 15.93 7.82 13.54
C MET A 362 16.32 8.45 12.19
N VAL A 363 15.81 7.89 11.09
CA VAL A 363 16.04 8.44 9.73
C VAL A 363 15.44 9.83 9.61
N LEU A 364 14.25 10.07 10.17
CA LEU A 364 13.60 11.38 10.17
C LEU A 364 14.44 12.42 10.92
N LEU A 365 14.89 12.11 12.14
CA LEU A 365 15.71 13.02 12.95
C LEU A 365 17.04 13.33 12.27
N MET A 366 17.69 12.33 11.68
CA MET A 366 18.91 12.50 10.89
C MET A 366 18.66 13.40 9.67
N THR A 367 17.59 13.13 8.92
CA THR A 367 17.23 13.96 7.75
C THR A 367 16.97 15.40 8.15
N ALA A 368 16.24 15.64 9.25
CA ALA A 368 15.99 16.98 9.77
C ALA A 368 17.30 17.70 10.15
N ALA A 369 18.23 17.02 10.82
CA ALA A 369 19.52 17.59 11.17
C ALA A 369 20.35 17.95 9.92
N PHE A 370 20.39 17.07 8.90
CA PHE A 370 21.14 17.32 7.67
C PHE A 370 20.55 18.46 6.84
N VAL A 371 19.22 18.53 6.74
CA VAL A 371 18.53 19.65 6.08
C VAL A 371 18.81 20.96 6.80
N PHE A 372 18.77 20.97 8.15
CA PHE A 372 19.08 22.15 8.95
C PHE A 372 20.52 22.62 8.77
N MET A 373 21.48 21.70 8.65
CA MET A 373 22.89 22.00 8.42
C MET A 373 23.21 22.35 6.95
N GLY A 374 22.25 22.22 6.03
CA GLY A 374 22.46 22.43 4.59
C GLY A 374 23.21 21.27 3.89
N TRP A 375 23.32 20.10 4.51
CA TRP A 375 24.07 18.94 4.00
C TRP A 375 23.19 17.99 3.19
N ASN A 376 22.34 18.53 2.34
CA ASN A 376 21.36 17.77 1.56
C ASN A 376 21.99 16.68 0.67
N SER A 377 23.18 16.91 0.13
CA SER A 377 23.90 15.94 -0.72
C SER A 377 24.40 14.70 0.02
N TYR A 378 24.50 14.75 1.35
CA TYR A 378 25.02 13.64 2.18
C TYR A 378 23.94 12.85 2.91
N ILE A 379 22.66 13.14 2.68
CA ILE A 379 21.54 12.48 3.35
C ILE A 379 21.58 10.96 3.12
N TRP A 380 21.99 10.50 1.95
CA TRP A 380 22.10 9.06 1.65
C TRP A 380 23.13 8.35 2.54
N ILE A 381 24.27 8.98 2.84
CA ILE A 381 25.28 8.43 3.76
C ILE A 381 24.69 8.35 5.18
N GLY A 382 24.03 9.43 5.62
CA GLY A 382 23.37 9.46 6.92
C GLY A 382 22.29 8.38 7.06
N SER A 383 21.48 8.16 6.04
CA SER A 383 20.42 7.15 6.08
C SER A 383 20.96 5.72 6.21
N ILE A 384 22.05 5.39 5.48
CA ILE A 384 22.75 4.11 5.62
C ILE A 384 23.43 4.03 7.00
N GLY A 385 24.01 5.14 7.48
CA GLY A 385 24.60 5.24 8.82
C GLY A 385 23.60 4.91 9.93
N CYS A 386 22.35 5.32 9.80
CA CYS A 386 21.30 4.97 10.75
C CYS A 386 21.10 3.44 10.88
N ILE A 387 21.14 2.70 9.77
CA ILE A 387 21.05 1.23 9.81
C ILE A 387 22.26 0.65 10.56
N ALA A 388 23.46 1.14 10.28
CA ALA A 388 24.67 0.68 10.95
C ALA A 388 24.60 0.95 12.48
N VAL A 389 24.12 2.11 12.89
CA VAL A 389 23.93 2.47 14.30
C VAL A 389 22.91 1.54 14.97
N LEU A 390 21.77 1.30 14.32
CA LEU A 390 20.74 0.37 14.83
C LEU A 390 21.29 -1.05 14.97
N TYR A 391 22.06 -1.51 14.00
CA TYR A 391 22.70 -2.83 14.06
C TYR A 391 23.69 -2.93 15.23
N LEU A 392 24.46 -1.87 15.51
CA LEU A 392 25.39 -1.81 16.63
C LEU A 392 24.68 -1.72 17.99
N ILE A 393 23.50 -1.09 18.06
CA ILE A 393 22.71 -0.96 19.29
C ILE A 393 21.88 -2.23 19.54
N SER A 394 21.50 -2.97 18.51
CA SER A 394 20.68 -4.18 18.61
C SER A 394 21.11 -5.19 19.67
N PRO A 395 22.41 -5.51 19.88
CA PRO A 395 22.84 -6.43 20.94
C PRO A 395 22.69 -5.85 22.35
N LEU A 396 22.60 -4.51 22.49
CA LEU A 396 22.39 -3.85 23.79
C LEU A 396 20.91 -3.81 24.21
N MET A 397 19.98 -4.03 23.27
CA MET A 397 18.56 -4.10 23.60
C MET A 397 18.25 -5.41 24.32
N PRO A 398 17.46 -5.37 25.42
CA PRO A 398 17.05 -6.56 26.12
C PRO A 398 16.28 -7.48 25.17
N ARG A 399 16.83 -8.65 24.88
CA ARG A 399 16.14 -9.67 24.09
C ARG A 399 14.98 -10.19 24.95
N GLN A 400 13.76 -9.94 24.54
CA GLN A 400 12.62 -10.61 25.12
C GLN A 400 12.82 -12.12 24.92
N ALA A 401 12.69 -12.88 26.02
CA ALA A 401 12.73 -14.33 25.94
C ALA A 401 11.70 -14.78 24.90
N SER A 402 12.15 -15.57 23.91
CA SER A 402 11.24 -16.11 22.90
C SER A 402 10.08 -16.81 23.57
N PRO A 403 8.82 -16.45 23.32
CA PRO A 403 7.67 -17.17 23.89
C PRO A 403 7.63 -18.63 23.43
N ASN A 404 8.34 -18.98 22.37
CA ASN A 404 8.57 -20.34 21.90
C ASN A 404 9.82 -20.95 22.56
N HIS A 405 9.86 -20.98 23.85
CA HIS A 405 10.81 -21.84 24.55
C HIS A 405 10.47 -23.29 24.15
N ARG A 406 11.39 -23.97 23.44
CA ARG A 406 11.25 -25.41 23.23
C ARG A 406 11.30 -26.03 24.59
N ILE A 407 10.14 -26.40 25.11
CA ILE A 407 10.04 -27.19 26.33
C ILE A 407 10.67 -28.54 25.97
N PRO A 408 11.74 -28.97 26.68
CA PRO A 408 12.31 -30.28 26.40
C PRO A 408 11.21 -31.31 26.55
N MET A 409 11.02 -32.17 25.56
CA MET A 409 10.03 -33.26 25.62
C MET A 409 10.32 -34.26 26.74
N VAL A 410 11.55 -34.25 27.22
CA VAL A 410 12.01 -35.04 28.36
C VAL A 410 11.30 -34.54 29.62
N GLY A 411 10.54 -35.40 30.30
CA GLY A 411 9.68 -35.04 31.43
C GLY A 411 8.22 -34.71 31.08
N SER A 412 7.85 -34.69 29.77
CA SER A 412 6.45 -34.58 29.34
C SER A 412 5.70 -35.90 29.52
N ARG A 413 4.35 -35.87 29.44
CA ARG A 413 3.53 -37.09 29.46
C ARG A 413 3.90 -38.13 28.40
N PHE A 414 4.59 -37.71 27.31
CA PHE A 414 5.03 -38.58 26.21
C PHE A 414 6.43 -39.16 26.42
N SER A 415 7.22 -38.57 27.29
CA SER A 415 8.58 -39.01 27.63
C SER A 415 8.89 -38.63 29.08
N PRO A 416 8.28 -39.27 30.06
CA PRO A 416 8.53 -38.98 31.46
C PRO A 416 9.99 -39.30 31.79
N MET A 417 10.66 -38.38 32.50
CA MET A 417 11.99 -38.68 33.05
C MET A 417 11.84 -39.72 34.19
N VAL A 418 12.50 -40.83 34.00
CA VAL A 418 12.67 -41.79 35.07
C VAL A 418 14.07 -41.60 35.64
N ASP A 419 14.17 -41.13 36.87
CA ASP A 419 15.45 -41.08 37.56
C ASP A 419 15.96 -42.51 37.81
N GLY A 420 17.28 -42.69 37.90
CA GLY A 420 17.88 -43.99 38.17
C GLY A 420 17.41 -44.66 39.45
N THR A 421 16.64 -43.99 40.28
CA THR A 421 15.99 -44.46 41.49
C THR A 421 14.57 -44.96 41.28
N GLY A 422 14.06 -44.93 40.03
CA GLY A 422 12.68 -45.32 39.71
C GLY A 422 11.64 -44.24 40.07
N SER A 423 12.04 -43.09 40.57
CA SER A 423 11.14 -41.99 40.87
C SER A 423 11.02 -41.08 39.64
N VAL A 424 9.82 -40.61 39.30
CA VAL A 424 9.58 -39.62 38.26
C VAL A 424 10.07 -38.27 38.77
N SER A 425 11.16 -37.77 38.20
CA SER A 425 11.66 -36.42 38.53
C SER A 425 10.67 -35.36 38.06
N ARG A 426 10.23 -34.54 38.99
CA ARG A 426 9.30 -33.43 38.70
C ARG A 426 10.08 -32.19 38.24
N HIS A 427 10.54 -32.17 37.01
CA HIS A 427 10.79 -30.89 36.39
C HIS A 427 9.46 -30.16 36.12
N PRO A 428 9.39 -28.81 36.17
CA PRO A 428 8.17 -28.08 35.91
C PRO A 428 7.69 -28.40 34.48
N ILE A 429 6.73 -29.30 34.41
CA ILE A 429 6.03 -29.66 33.19
C ILE A 429 5.19 -28.43 32.82
N ALA A 430 5.18 -28.02 31.57
CA ALA A 430 4.24 -27.01 31.13
C ALA A 430 2.83 -27.42 31.56
N MET A 431 2.05 -26.49 32.08
CA MET A 431 0.68 -26.79 32.59
C MET A 431 -0.21 -27.48 31.54
N SER A 432 0.10 -27.31 30.24
CA SER A 432 -0.60 -27.97 29.13
C SER A 432 -0.34 -29.49 29.05
N ASP A 433 0.75 -29.98 29.66
CA ASP A 433 1.14 -31.40 29.66
C ASP A 433 0.84 -32.11 31.00
N ALA A 434 0.40 -31.35 31.99
CA ALA A 434 -0.05 -31.93 33.26
C ALA A 434 -1.36 -32.70 33.02
N ALA A 435 -1.37 -34.01 33.30
CA ALA A 435 -2.60 -34.76 33.32
C ALA A 435 -3.58 -34.08 34.29
N ILE A 436 -4.78 -33.74 33.80
CA ILE A 436 -5.84 -33.23 34.67
C ILE A 436 -6.06 -34.26 35.77
N PRO A 437 -5.83 -33.92 37.05
CA PRO A 437 -6.01 -34.91 38.14
C PRO A 437 -7.46 -35.37 38.12
N ASP A 438 -7.65 -36.68 38.11
CA ASP A 438 -8.99 -37.27 38.22
C ASP A 438 -9.60 -36.80 39.55
N PRO A 439 -10.72 -36.08 39.53
CA PRO A 439 -11.35 -35.54 40.74
C PRO A 439 -11.75 -36.61 41.76
N ARG A 440 -11.70 -37.88 41.36
CA ARG A 440 -11.97 -39.05 42.25
C ARG A 440 -10.74 -39.51 43.03
N GLN A 441 -9.53 -39.04 42.69
CA GLN A 441 -8.30 -39.53 43.33
C GLN A 441 -7.79 -38.68 44.52
N GLY A 442 -8.55 -37.66 44.95
CA GLY A 442 -8.13 -36.79 46.03
C GLY A 442 -6.89 -35.93 45.69
N PRO A 443 -6.55 -34.90 46.46
CA PRO A 443 -5.40 -34.08 46.21
C PRO A 443 -4.13 -34.93 46.25
N LEU A 444 -3.38 -34.98 45.12
CA LEU A 444 -2.05 -35.55 45.06
C LEU A 444 -1.21 -34.93 46.18
N SER A 445 -0.85 -35.74 47.21
CA SER A 445 0.05 -35.31 48.28
C SER A 445 1.37 -34.84 47.63
N ILE A 446 1.62 -33.57 47.70
CA ILE A 446 2.88 -32.94 47.28
C ILE A 446 3.88 -33.25 48.37
N HIS A 447 4.75 -34.20 48.17
CA HIS A 447 5.98 -34.41 48.92
C HIS A 447 7.17 -33.92 48.10
#